data_68a7951a9d8fc5d0c2b58d78a85d5e38
#
_entry.id   68a7951a9d8fc5d0c2b58d78a85d5e38
#
_cell.length_a   1.000
_cell.length_b   1.000
_cell.length_c   1.000
_cell.angle_alpha   90.00
_cell.angle_beta   90.00
_cell.angle_gamma   90.00
#
_symmetry.space_group_name_H-M   'P 1'
#
loop_
_entity.id
_entity.type
_entity.pdbx_description
1 polymer ?
#
loop_
_entity_poly.entity_id
_entity_poly.type
_entity_poly.pdbx_seq_one_letter_code
_entity_poly.pdbx_strand_id
1 'polypeptide(L)'
;MLYREIARLHRTVSVLGLGTWQLGADWGDVSESDALQTLEAAWDAGVTFFDTADVYGDGRSERILSKFRLRHPEAMIATKMGRRVEQRPDNYTPEAFRAWTERSRQNLG
;
A
#
# COMPACT_ATOMS: atom_id res chain seq x y z
N MET A 1 0.04 0.67 21.56
CA MET A 1 0.89 0.53 20.37
C MET A 1 2.28 1.06 20.69
N LEU A 2 3.33 0.36 20.28
CA LEU A 2 4.70 0.86 20.32
C LEU A 2 5.09 1.47 18.97
N TYR A 3 5.98 2.46 18.99
CA TYR A 3 6.44 3.17 17.81
C TYR A 3 7.95 3.13 17.68
N ARG A 4 8.46 3.18 16.46
CA ARG A 4 9.89 3.23 16.12
C ARG A 4 10.16 4.31 15.09
N GLU A 5 11.29 4.98 15.23
CA GLU A 5 11.77 5.92 14.23
C GLU A 5 12.46 5.18 13.07
N ILE A 6 12.13 5.58 11.85
CA ILE A 6 12.91 5.25 10.65
C ILE A 6 13.83 6.44 10.41
N ALA A 7 15.03 6.38 10.95
CA ALA A 7 15.96 7.52 11.01
C ALA A 7 16.23 8.17 9.64
N ARG A 8 16.40 7.36 8.57
CA ARG A 8 16.66 7.89 7.21
C ARG A 8 15.49 8.69 6.63
N LEU A 9 14.29 8.47 7.12
CA LEU A 9 13.08 9.15 6.64
C LEU A 9 12.60 10.23 7.61
N HIS A 10 13.23 10.32 8.79
CA HIS A 10 12.77 11.18 9.89
C HIS A 10 11.27 11.00 10.19
N ARG A 11 10.82 9.73 10.17
CA ARG A 11 9.43 9.36 10.38
C ARG A 11 9.31 8.32 11.47
N THR A 12 8.31 8.48 12.30
CA THR A 12 7.95 7.50 13.33
C THR A 12 6.78 6.65 12.83
N VAL A 13 6.89 5.34 12.97
CA VAL A 13 5.88 4.38 12.56
C VAL A 13 5.55 3.42 13.69
N SER A 14 4.32 2.87 13.65
CA SER A 14 3.92 1.78 14.55
C SER A 14 4.77 0.53 14.30
N VAL A 15 5.09 -0.22 15.36
CA VAL A 15 5.85 -1.48 15.25
C VAL A 15 5.04 -2.60 14.58
N LEU A 16 3.70 -2.50 14.63
CA LEU A 16 2.80 -3.33 13.86
C LEU A 16 2.35 -2.56 12.63
N GLY A 17 2.46 -3.17 11.46
CA GLY A 17 1.90 -2.66 10.21
C GLY A 17 0.71 -3.51 9.76
N LEU A 18 -0.16 -2.93 8.95
CA LEU A 18 -1.24 -3.67 8.31
C LEU A 18 -0.86 -4.01 6.87
N GLY A 19 -0.84 -5.32 6.55
CA GLY A 19 -0.79 -5.79 5.16
C GLY A 19 -2.16 -5.67 4.51
N THR A 20 -2.20 -5.25 3.26
CA THR A 20 -3.46 -4.92 2.55
C THR A 20 -3.73 -5.80 1.33
N TRP A 21 -3.17 -7.00 1.28
CA TRP A 21 -3.40 -7.92 0.18
C TRP A 21 -4.89 -8.24 -0.01
N GLN A 22 -5.61 -8.48 1.08
CA GLN A 22 -7.04 -8.76 1.07
C GLN A 22 -7.86 -7.64 0.44
N LEU A 23 -7.40 -6.40 0.52
CA LEU A 23 -8.09 -5.24 -0.06
C LEU A 23 -8.03 -5.23 -1.60
N GLY A 24 -7.18 -6.05 -2.20
CA GLY A 24 -7.16 -6.30 -3.65
C GLY A 24 -8.34 -7.13 -4.14
N ALA A 25 -9.05 -7.80 -3.22
CA ALA A 25 -10.15 -8.74 -3.51
C ALA A 25 -9.72 -9.99 -4.33
N ASP A 26 -8.42 -10.31 -4.37
CA ASP A 26 -7.92 -11.50 -5.06
C ASP A 26 -8.20 -12.79 -4.28
N TRP A 27 -8.56 -12.68 -3.01
CA TRP A 27 -8.83 -13.78 -2.07
C TRP A 27 -10.30 -13.99 -1.75
N GLY A 28 -11.16 -13.26 -2.37
CA GLY A 28 -12.59 -13.20 -2.14
C GLY A 28 -13.09 -11.78 -2.16
N ASP A 29 -14.40 -11.63 -2.22
CA ASP A 29 -15.01 -10.32 -2.34
C ASP A 29 -14.83 -9.51 -1.04
N VAL A 30 -14.27 -8.33 -1.19
CA VAL A 30 -14.17 -7.31 -0.12
C VAL A 30 -14.71 -6.01 -0.71
N SER A 31 -15.79 -5.48 -0.14
CA SER A 31 -16.31 -4.19 -0.57
C SER A 31 -15.33 -3.06 -0.25
N GLU A 32 -15.37 -1.98 -1.02
CA GLU A 32 -14.55 -0.80 -0.71
C GLU A 32 -14.89 -0.23 0.67
N SER A 33 -16.16 -0.27 1.06
CA SER A 33 -16.62 0.16 2.38
C SER A 33 -15.98 -0.66 3.50
N ASP A 34 -15.98 -1.99 3.39
CA ASP A 34 -15.39 -2.86 4.40
C ASP A 34 -13.86 -2.69 4.45
N ALA A 35 -13.23 -2.51 3.29
CA ALA A 35 -11.82 -2.22 3.21
C ALA A 35 -11.45 -0.92 3.94
N LEU A 36 -12.19 0.16 3.70
CA LEU A 36 -11.98 1.44 4.38
C LEU A 36 -12.25 1.34 5.88
N GLN A 37 -13.30 0.61 6.31
CA GLN A 37 -13.57 0.38 7.73
C GLN A 37 -12.42 -0.39 8.40
N THR A 38 -11.85 -1.38 7.72
CA THR A 38 -10.68 -2.13 8.22
C THR A 38 -9.47 -1.21 8.42
N LEU A 39 -9.21 -0.32 7.46
CA LEU A 39 -8.11 0.65 7.56
C LEU A 39 -8.34 1.64 8.71
N GLU A 40 -9.58 2.14 8.88
CA GLU A 40 -9.93 3.03 9.99
C GLU A 40 -9.77 2.33 11.34
N ALA A 41 -10.25 1.10 11.48
CA ALA A 41 -10.10 0.33 12.71
C ALA A 41 -8.62 0.09 13.07
N ALA A 42 -7.78 -0.17 12.07
CA ALA A 42 -6.34 -0.30 12.28
C ALA A 42 -5.71 1.03 12.73
N TRP A 43 -6.11 2.13 12.10
CA TRP A 43 -5.66 3.48 12.47
C TRP A 43 -6.04 3.83 13.90
N ASP A 44 -7.29 3.59 14.27
CA ASP A 44 -7.80 3.83 15.64
C ASP A 44 -7.07 2.97 16.70
N ALA A 45 -6.60 1.78 16.29
CA ALA A 45 -5.74 0.93 17.12
C ALA A 45 -4.27 1.40 17.16
N GLY A 46 -3.92 2.48 16.46
CA GLY A 46 -2.59 3.09 16.47
C GLY A 46 -1.64 2.60 15.35
N VAL A 47 -2.14 1.85 14.36
CA VAL A 47 -1.35 1.46 13.19
C VAL A 47 -1.14 2.66 12.28
N THR A 48 0.11 3.00 11.98
CA THR A 48 0.46 4.13 11.09
C THR A 48 1.22 3.69 9.85
N PHE A 49 1.50 2.39 9.71
CA PHE A 49 2.25 1.80 8.61
C PHE A 49 1.40 0.75 7.88
N PHE A 50 1.25 0.91 6.56
CA PHE A 50 0.42 0.04 5.70
C PHE A 50 1.27 -0.49 4.56
N ASP A 51 1.24 -1.80 4.35
CA ASP A 51 2.00 -2.49 3.30
C ASP A 51 1.04 -2.97 2.20
N THR A 52 1.28 -2.52 0.98
CA THR A 52 0.51 -2.89 -0.21
C THR A 52 1.42 -3.33 -1.36
N ALA A 53 0.84 -3.55 -2.54
CA ALA A 53 1.55 -3.79 -3.79
C ALA A 53 0.69 -3.36 -4.98
N ASP A 54 1.35 -3.01 -6.08
CA ASP A 54 0.69 -2.64 -7.33
C ASP A 54 -0.17 -3.78 -7.91
N VAL A 55 0.22 -5.03 -7.63
CA VAL A 55 -0.46 -6.24 -8.10
C VAL A 55 -1.71 -6.59 -7.29
N TYR A 56 -1.91 -6.04 -6.11
CA TYR A 56 -3.07 -6.36 -5.27
C TYR A 56 -4.36 -5.80 -5.87
N GLY A 57 -5.15 -6.69 -6.49
CA GLY A 57 -6.32 -6.31 -7.25
C GLY A 57 -5.99 -5.41 -8.44
N ASP A 58 -4.79 -5.56 -9.01
CA ASP A 58 -4.27 -4.73 -10.10
C ASP A 58 -4.42 -3.22 -9.85
N GLY A 59 -3.96 -2.79 -8.69
CA GLY A 59 -3.99 -1.39 -8.24
C GLY A 59 -5.18 -1.03 -7.35
N ARG A 60 -6.13 -1.94 -7.15
CA ARG A 60 -7.30 -1.68 -6.29
C ARG A 60 -6.90 -1.34 -4.85
N SER A 61 -6.00 -2.12 -4.25
CA SER A 61 -5.53 -1.86 -2.89
C SER A 61 -4.85 -0.50 -2.77
N GLU A 62 -4.00 -0.14 -3.73
CA GLU A 62 -3.37 1.19 -3.77
C GLU A 62 -4.41 2.32 -3.85
N ARG A 63 -5.43 2.18 -4.70
CA ARG A 63 -6.50 3.20 -4.84
C ARG A 63 -7.37 3.34 -3.58
N ILE A 64 -7.63 2.24 -2.87
CA ILE A 64 -8.33 2.29 -1.58
C ILE A 64 -7.49 3.02 -0.54
N LEU A 65 -6.19 2.72 -0.46
CA LEU A 65 -5.25 3.42 0.42
C LEU A 65 -5.12 4.91 0.08
N SER A 66 -5.20 5.28 -1.19
CA SER A 66 -5.25 6.69 -1.61
C SER A 66 -6.44 7.42 -0.97
N LYS A 67 -7.64 6.83 -1.03
CA LYS A 67 -8.84 7.39 -0.39
C LYS A 67 -8.70 7.51 1.12
N PHE A 68 -8.13 6.49 1.75
CA PHE A 68 -7.85 6.51 3.19
C PHE A 68 -6.88 7.64 3.56
N ARG A 69 -5.81 7.85 2.77
CA ARG A 69 -4.82 8.92 3.02
C ARG A 69 -5.39 10.32 2.93
N LEU A 70 -6.49 10.55 2.23
CA LEU A 70 -7.13 11.88 2.22
C LEU A 70 -7.55 12.32 3.62
N ARG A 71 -7.90 11.36 4.50
CA ARG A 71 -8.26 11.63 5.90
C ARG A 71 -7.07 11.47 6.85
N HIS A 72 -6.10 10.66 6.49
CA HIS A 72 -4.91 10.34 7.28
C HIS A 72 -3.62 10.59 6.48
N PRO A 73 -3.29 11.87 6.17
CA PRO A 73 -2.14 12.20 5.32
C PRO A 73 -0.79 11.77 5.92
N GLU A 74 -0.73 11.57 7.22
CA GLU A 74 0.45 11.07 7.93
C GLU A 74 0.62 9.54 7.86
N ALA A 75 -0.36 8.80 7.35
CA ALA A 75 -0.24 7.36 7.15
C ALA A 75 0.93 7.05 6.20
N MET A 76 1.80 6.15 6.64
CA MET A 76 2.94 5.71 5.84
C MET A 76 2.55 4.46 5.05
N ILE A 77 2.70 4.53 3.74
CA ILE A 77 2.36 3.42 2.85
C ILE A 77 3.62 2.95 2.14
N ALA A 78 3.91 1.66 2.24
CA ALA A 78 4.90 0.97 1.42
C ALA A 78 4.18 0.18 0.33
N THR A 79 4.66 0.28 -0.90
CA THR A 79 4.18 -0.53 -2.02
C THR A 79 5.31 -1.29 -2.69
N LYS A 80 4.97 -2.24 -3.53
CA LYS A 80 5.89 -3.13 -4.25
C LYS A 80 5.57 -3.11 -5.72
N MET A 81 6.56 -3.43 -6.55
CA MET A 81 6.42 -3.51 -8.01
C MET A 81 7.10 -4.77 -8.56
N GLY A 82 6.81 -5.09 -9.81
CA GLY A 82 7.52 -6.13 -10.56
C GLY A 82 6.79 -7.47 -10.69
N ARG A 83 5.65 -7.67 -9.99
CA ARG A 83 4.90 -8.94 -10.03
C ARG A 83 3.78 -8.97 -11.08
N ARG A 84 3.54 -7.86 -11.78
CA ARG A 84 2.47 -7.75 -12.80
C ARG A 84 2.90 -8.26 -14.18
N VAL A 85 4.17 -8.52 -14.37
CA VAL A 85 4.75 -9.05 -15.61
C VAL A 85 5.27 -10.46 -15.42
N GLU A 86 5.54 -11.18 -16.53
CA GLU A 86 6.24 -12.45 -16.47
C GLU A 86 7.58 -12.28 -15.76
N GLN A 87 7.89 -13.18 -14.82
CA GLN A 87 9.08 -13.11 -13.97
C GLN A 87 10.33 -13.58 -14.76
N ARG A 88 10.80 -12.74 -15.67
CA ARG A 88 12.00 -12.93 -16.50
C ARG A 88 12.93 -11.74 -16.33
N PRO A 89 14.26 -11.96 -16.29
CA PRO A 89 15.23 -10.85 -16.15
C PRO A 89 15.04 -9.72 -17.15
N ASP A 90 14.72 -10.05 -18.41
CA ASP A 90 14.54 -9.07 -19.49
C ASP A 90 13.37 -8.10 -19.27
N ASN A 91 12.43 -8.43 -18.39
CA ASN A 91 11.29 -7.57 -18.07
C ASN A 91 11.61 -6.53 -17.00
N TYR A 92 12.77 -6.63 -16.35
CA TYR A 92 13.20 -5.71 -15.29
C TYR A 92 14.20 -4.69 -15.84
N THR A 93 13.68 -3.71 -16.53
CA THR A 93 14.46 -2.62 -17.15
C THR A 93 14.27 -1.31 -16.41
N PRO A 94 15.19 -0.32 -16.54
CA PRO A 94 14.98 1.01 -15.97
C PRO A 94 13.68 1.67 -16.41
N GLU A 95 13.28 1.47 -17.67
CA GLU A 95 12.01 1.97 -18.22
C GLU A 95 10.80 1.32 -17.52
N ALA A 96 10.83 0.00 -17.31
CA ALA A 96 9.80 -0.72 -16.58
C ALA A 96 9.67 -0.22 -15.14
N PHE A 97 10.77 -0.06 -14.43
CA PHE A 97 10.75 0.47 -13.06
C PHE A 97 10.15 1.88 -12.98
N ARG A 98 10.49 2.75 -13.93
CA ARG A 98 9.89 4.10 -13.99
C ARG A 98 8.39 4.05 -14.24
N ALA A 99 7.95 3.22 -15.19
CA ALA A 99 6.53 3.07 -15.51
C ALA A 99 5.73 2.49 -14.32
N TRP A 100 6.26 1.48 -13.65
CA TRP A 100 5.63 0.90 -12.46
C TRP A 100 5.56 1.88 -11.29
N THR A 101 6.64 2.63 -11.05
CA THR A 101 6.67 3.68 -10.03
C THR A 101 5.62 4.75 -10.31
N GLU A 102 5.55 5.23 -11.55
CA GLU A 102 4.59 6.27 -11.92
C GLU A 102 3.15 5.78 -11.79
N ARG A 103 2.88 4.53 -12.17
CA ARG A 103 1.55 3.93 -11.97
C ARG A 103 1.15 3.88 -10.49
N SER A 104 2.05 3.43 -9.61
CA SER A 104 1.78 3.41 -8.16
C SER A 104 1.61 4.82 -7.59
N ARG A 105 2.37 5.80 -8.07
CA ARG A 105 2.18 7.22 -7.70
C ARG A 105 0.79 7.71 -8.09
N GLN A 106 0.31 7.39 -9.28
CA GLN A 106 -1.04 7.75 -9.74
C GLN A 106 -2.13 7.07 -8.89
N ASN A 107 -1.95 5.80 -8.56
CA ASN A 107 -2.90 5.04 -7.74
C ASN A 107 -2.96 5.55 -6.29
N LEU A 108 -1.83 5.91 -5.72
CA LEU A 108 -1.71 6.32 -4.30
C LEU A 108 -1.91 7.82 -4.08
N GLY A 109 -1.90 8.62 -5.12
CA GLY A 109 -2.00 10.08 -5.02
C GLY A 109 -0.65 10.71 -4.66
#